data_25dac4c3b2827230333b60a4b7d4654a
#
_entry.id   25dac4c3b2827230333b60a4b7d4654a
#
_cell.length_a   1.000
_cell.length_b   1.000
_cell.length_c   1.000
_cell.angle_alpha   90.00
_cell.angle_beta   90.00
_cell.angle_gamma   90.00
#
_symmetry.space_group_name_H-M   'P 1'
#
loop_
_entity.id
_entity.type
_entity.pdbx_description
1 polymer ?
#
loop_
_entity_poly.entity_id
_entity_poly.type
_entity_poly.pdbx_seq_one_letter_code
_entity_poly.pdbx_strand_id
1 'polypeptide(L)'
;NGQLIGRTVLVTPSGKFFPQGSRLARRMAIDIAGFVTDLKDHAIEHGFHVHDERHYMETYSLRQSWEVDVHPEDACGGPLDLHLSLDVEPRTLLSMQDRIDEMGDDWEEPEDLYRLNLFFNWSILPKLSTPPDLLVLGTDLAGVGGVDLPIEVTAIDTIASITDAPERSLQVVGKCQVSLVDVFMAREQLCEELDRAKAVSEYLLERVTGWLELPG
;
A
#
# COMPACT_ATOMS: atom_id res chain seq x y z
N ASN A 1 -49.28 5.88 -22.57
CA ASN A 1 -48.26 6.78 -22.00
C ASN A 1 -47.47 5.98 -20.96
N GLY A 2 -46.42 5.28 -21.42
CA GLY A 2 -45.50 4.56 -20.58
C GLY A 2 -44.27 5.42 -20.38
N GLN A 3 -44.03 5.91 -19.16
CA GLN A 3 -42.79 6.51 -18.76
C GLN A 3 -41.72 5.42 -18.60
N LEU A 4 -40.71 5.44 -19.46
CA LEU A 4 -39.48 4.70 -19.28
C LEU A 4 -38.70 5.38 -18.16
N ILE A 5 -38.70 4.76 -16.97
CA ILE A 5 -37.79 5.12 -15.88
C ILE A 5 -36.40 4.60 -16.29
N GLY A 6 -35.54 5.52 -16.67
CA GLY A 6 -34.14 5.21 -16.98
C GLY A 6 -33.45 4.65 -15.74
N ARG A 7 -33.08 3.36 -15.76
CA ARG A 7 -32.19 2.76 -14.77
C ARG A 7 -30.76 3.19 -15.08
N THR A 8 -30.17 3.97 -14.20
CA THR A 8 -28.73 4.23 -14.24
C THR A 8 -28.01 2.97 -13.78
N VAL A 9 -27.11 2.45 -14.60
CA VAL A 9 -26.27 1.31 -14.27
C VAL A 9 -24.86 1.83 -14.12
N LEU A 10 -24.27 1.62 -12.94
CA LEU A 10 -22.85 1.87 -12.71
C LEU A 10 -22.05 0.66 -13.22
N VAL A 11 -21.10 0.90 -14.09
CA VAL A 11 -20.17 -0.11 -14.61
C VAL A 11 -18.79 0.16 -13.98
N THR A 12 -18.26 -0.81 -13.26
CA THR A 12 -16.87 -0.73 -12.77
C THR A 12 -15.88 -1.13 -13.86
N PRO A 13 -14.60 -0.72 -13.78
CA PRO A 13 -13.55 -1.14 -14.71
C PRO A 13 -13.42 -2.66 -14.82
N SER A 14 -13.77 -3.40 -13.77
CA SER A 14 -13.80 -4.87 -13.74
C SER A 14 -15.02 -5.51 -14.40
N GLY A 15 -15.87 -4.73 -15.08
CA GLY A 15 -17.04 -5.23 -15.80
C GLY A 15 -18.20 -5.73 -14.93
N LYS A 16 -18.20 -5.49 -13.63
CA LYS A 16 -19.29 -5.84 -12.73
C LYS A 16 -20.42 -4.82 -12.87
N PHE A 17 -21.63 -5.28 -13.17
CA PHE A 17 -22.84 -4.46 -13.29
C PHE A 17 -23.58 -4.40 -11.96
N PHE A 18 -23.81 -3.19 -11.44
CA PHE A 18 -24.60 -2.99 -10.23
C PHE A 18 -25.94 -2.31 -10.57
N PRO A 19 -27.09 -2.97 -10.40
CA PRO A 19 -28.37 -2.32 -10.49
C PRO A 19 -28.61 -1.48 -9.22
N GLN A 20 -28.79 -0.17 -9.39
CA GLN A 20 -29.19 0.71 -8.28
C GLN A 20 -30.47 0.17 -7.61
N GLY A 21 -30.44 -0.01 -6.29
CA GLY A 21 -31.62 -0.33 -5.47
C GLY A 21 -32.01 -1.80 -5.42
N SER A 22 -31.14 -2.76 -5.73
CA SER A 22 -31.46 -4.18 -5.58
C SER A 22 -31.05 -4.74 -4.22
N ARG A 23 -31.84 -5.72 -3.71
CA ARG A 23 -31.51 -6.51 -2.51
C ARG A 23 -30.13 -7.20 -2.58
N LEU A 24 -29.46 -7.21 -3.73
CA LEU A 24 -28.10 -7.73 -3.91
C LEU A 24 -27.05 -6.77 -3.32
N ALA A 25 -27.27 -5.45 -3.32
CA ALA A 25 -26.35 -4.48 -2.69
C ALA A 25 -26.20 -4.76 -1.17
N ARG A 26 -27.20 -5.31 -0.53
CA ARG A 26 -27.22 -5.69 0.90
C ARG A 26 -26.27 -6.85 1.28
N ARG A 27 -25.62 -7.50 0.33
CA ARG A 27 -24.73 -8.64 0.58
C ARG A 27 -23.29 -8.42 0.05
N MET A 28 -22.96 -7.21 -0.33
CA MET A 28 -21.62 -6.92 -0.81
C MET A 28 -20.72 -6.66 0.40
N ALA A 29 -19.99 -7.69 0.78
CA ALA A 29 -18.85 -7.52 1.67
C ALA A 29 -17.80 -6.62 0.97
N ILE A 30 -17.12 -5.78 1.74
CA ILE A 30 -15.99 -4.99 1.26
C ILE A 30 -14.90 -5.97 0.76
N ASP A 31 -14.59 -5.91 -0.52
CA ASP A 31 -13.68 -6.86 -1.18
C ASP A 31 -12.23 -6.39 -1.10
N ILE A 32 -11.60 -6.59 0.07
CA ILE A 32 -10.17 -6.26 0.26
C ILE A 32 -9.26 -7.10 -0.64
N ALA A 33 -9.59 -8.38 -0.84
CA ALA A 33 -8.79 -9.25 -1.71
C ALA A 33 -8.83 -8.79 -3.17
N GLY A 34 -10.02 -8.36 -3.64
CA GLY A 34 -10.17 -7.73 -4.96
C GLY A 34 -9.34 -6.46 -5.06
N PHE A 35 -9.40 -5.59 -4.06
CA PHE A 35 -8.60 -4.36 -4.03
C PHE A 35 -7.07 -4.66 -4.09
N VAL A 36 -6.58 -5.64 -3.31
CA VAL A 36 -5.16 -6.03 -3.36
C VAL A 36 -4.77 -6.56 -4.75
N THR A 37 -5.68 -7.26 -5.41
CA THR A 37 -5.45 -7.73 -6.79
C THR A 37 -5.36 -6.54 -7.76
N ASP A 38 -6.28 -5.60 -7.68
CA ASP A 38 -6.27 -4.38 -8.50
C ASP A 38 -5.02 -3.52 -8.21
N LEU A 39 -4.59 -3.43 -6.95
CA LEU A 39 -3.36 -2.74 -6.55
C LEU A 39 -2.10 -3.36 -7.19
N LYS A 40 -2.02 -4.70 -7.27
CA LYS A 40 -0.91 -5.38 -7.95
C LYS A 40 -0.89 -5.09 -9.44
N ASP A 41 -2.04 -5.13 -10.10
CA ASP A 41 -2.15 -4.81 -11.53
C ASP A 41 -1.75 -3.35 -11.80
N HIS A 42 -2.16 -2.42 -10.95
CA HIS A 42 -1.72 -1.02 -11.01
C HIS A 42 -0.23 -0.85 -10.76
N ALA A 43 0.35 -1.56 -9.78
CA ALA A 43 1.78 -1.53 -9.54
C ALA A 43 2.57 -1.97 -10.79
N ILE A 44 2.11 -2.99 -11.51
CA ILE A 44 2.71 -3.43 -12.78
C ILE A 44 2.59 -2.33 -13.83
N GLU A 45 1.45 -1.67 -13.98
CA GLU A 45 1.25 -0.57 -14.93
C GLU A 45 2.18 0.63 -14.63
N HIS A 46 2.53 0.85 -13.34
CA HIS A 46 3.49 1.86 -12.89
C HIS A 46 4.96 1.41 -12.95
N GLY A 47 5.25 0.24 -13.53
CA GLY A 47 6.60 -0.27 -13.79
C GLY A 47 7.25 -0.92 -12.57
N PHE A 48 6.43 -1.58 -11.75
CA PHE A 48 6.90 -2.48 -10.70
C PHE A 48 6.78 -3.93 -11.15
N HIS A 49 7.73 -4.77 -10.73
CA HIS A 49 7.57 -6.21 -10.70
C HIS A 49 6.91 -6.64 -9.41
N VAL A 50 5.90 -7.48 -9.49
CA VAL A 50 5.23 -8.11 -8.35
C VAL A 50 5.72 -9.54 -8.25
N HIS A 51 6.25 -9.94 -7.08
CA HIS A 51 6.86 -11.27 -6.88
C HIS A 51 6.02 -12.20 -6.05
N ASP A 52 5.62 -11.77 -4.86
CA ASP A 52 4.92 -12.62 -3.89
C ASP A 52 3.82 -11.83 -3.19
N GLU A 53 2.83 -12.56 -2.69
CA GLU A 53 1.73 -12.02 -1.90
C GLU A 53 1.54 -12.88 -0.66
N ARG A 54 1.41 -12.26 0.49
CA ARG A 54 1.14 -12.91 1.75
C ARG A 54 -0.05 -12.27 2.44
N HIS A 55 -0.95 -13.09 2.95
CA HIS A 55 -2.07 -12.63 3.75
C HIS A 55 -1.98 -13.23 5.15
N TYR A 56 -1.92 -12.38 6.13
CA TYR A 56 -1.86 -12.73 7.55
C TYR A 56 -3.17 -12.39 8.24
N MET A 57 -3.62 -13.28 9.13
CA MET A 57 -4.78 -13.04 9.99
C MET A 57 -4.41 -13.39 11.43
N GLU A 58 -4.56 -12.41 12.31
CA GLU A 58 -4.35 -12.63 13.73
C GLU A 58 -5.59 -13.28 14.36
N THR A 59 -5.42 -14.46 14.94
CA THR A 59 -6.54 -15.31 15.39
C THR A 59 -7.42 -14.64 16.47
N TYR A 60 -6.83 -13.82 17.35
CA TYR A 60 -7.57 -13.27 18.48
C TYR A 60 -8.18 -11.89 18.19
N SER A 61 -7.44 -11.03 17.48
CA SER A 61 -7.89 -9.68 17.14
C SER A 61 -8.69 -9.63 15.85
N LEU A 62 -8.57 -10.67 15.00
CA LEU A 62 -9.08 -10.72 13.62
C LEU A 62 -8.49 -9.62 12.72
N ARG A 63 -7.41 -8.98 13.17
CA ARG A 63 -6.65 -8.04 12.36
C ARG A 63 -6.04 -8.77 11.18
N GLN A 64 -6.06 -8.16 10.03
CA GLN A 64 -5.49 -8.71 8.81
C GLN A 64 -4.38 -7.80 8.31
N SER A 65 -3.37 -8.39 7.72
CA SER A 65 -2.33 -7.69 6.97
C SER A 65 -2.10 -8.39 5.65
N TRP A 66 -2.08 -7.61 4.59
CA TRP A 66 -1.72 -8.07 3.25
C TRP A 66 -0.35 -7.50 2.92
N GLU A 67 0.58 -8.36 2.55
CA GLU A 67 1.91 -7.96 2.11
C GLU A 67 2.12 -8.37 0.67
N VAL A 68 2.67 -7.45 -0.14
CA VAL A 68 2.98 -7.68 -1.55
C VAL A 68 4.42 -7.27 -1.78
N ASP A 69 5.27 -8.22 -2.19
CA ASP A 69 6.65 -7.93 -2.55
C ASP A 69 6.70 -7.35 -3.96
N VAL A 70 7.18 -6.13 -4.05
CA VAL A 70 7.28 -5.37 -5.30
C VAL A 70 8.65 -4.69 -5.38
N HIS A 71 9.13 -4.44 -6.59
CA HIS A 71 10.26 -3.53 -6.80
C HIS A 71 10.23 -2.98 -8.23
N PRO A 72 10.85 -1.82 -8.48
CA PRO A 72 11.02 -1.34 -9.85
C PRO A 72 11.69 -2.40 -10.72
N GLU A 73 11.33 -2.48 -11.99
CA GLU A 73 11.88 -3.46 -12.93
C GLU A 73 13.42 -3.46 -12.94
N ASP A 74 14.04 -2.28 -12.84
CA ASP A 74 15.48 -2.10 -12.84
C ASP A 74 16.17 -2.52 -11.53
N ALA A 75 15.40 -2.81 -10.47
CA ALA A 75 15.91 -3.19 -9.15
C ALA A 75 15.98 -4.69 -8.91
N CYS A 76 15.53 -5.51 -9.87
CA CYS A 76 15.48 -6.96 -9.74
C CYS A 76 16.83 -7.58 -9.36
N GLY A 77 16.88 -8.24 -8.17
CA GLY A 77 18.10 -8.86 -7.66
C GLY A 77 19.14 -7.87 -7.14
N GLY A 78 18.78 -6.61 -6.98
CA GLY A 78 19.58 -5.55 -6.39
C GLY A 78 19.55 -5.56 -4.86
N PRO A 79 20.21 -4.58 -4.22
CA PRO A 79 20.31 -4.47 -2.77
C PRO A 79 19.11 -3.78 -2.10
N LEU A 80 18.10 -3.38 -2.86
CA LEU A 80 16.90 -2.69 -2.39
C LEU A 80 15.69 -3.60 -2.53
N ASP A 81 15.08 -3.94 -1.41
CA ASP A 81 13.78 -4.59 -1.37
C ASP A 81 12.69 -3.58 -1.05
N LEU A 82 11.53 -3.71 -1.68
CA LEU A 82 10.33 -2.97 -1.36
C LEU A 82 9.18 -3.95 -1.18
N HIS A 83 8.43 -3.81 -0.11
CA HIS A 83 7.14 -4.47 0.03
C HIS A 83 6.06 -3.49 0.47
N LEU A 84 4.87 -3.68 -0.09
CA LEU A 84 3.65 -3.02 0.33
C LEU A 84 3.04 -3.80 1.48
N SER A 85 2.50 -3.10 2.48
CA SER A 85 1.80 -3.72 3.61
C SER A 85 0.49 -2.97 3.85
N LEU A 86 -0.63 -3.62 3.57
CA LEU A 86 -1.97 -3.09 3.82
C LEU A 86 -2.46 -3.61 5.18
N ASP A 87 -2.68 -2.70 6.11
CA ASP A 87 -3.15 -3.01 7.45
C ASP A 87 -4.67 -2.84 7.55
N VAL A 88 -5.36 -3.93 7.87
CA VAL A 88 -6.82 -4.01 7.85
C VAL A 88 -7.36 -4.21 9.26
N GLU A 89 -7.78 -3.10 9.88
CA GLU A 89 -8.40 -3.10 11.19
C GLU A 89 -9.85 -3.62 11.15
N PRO A 90 -10.19 -4.70 11.90
CA PRO A 90 -11.54 -5.27 11.87
C PRO A 90 -12.62 -4.27 12.25
N ARG A 91 -12.34 -3.35 13.17
CA ARG A 91 -13.31 -2.33 13.60
C ARG A 91 -13.69 -1.40 12.46
N THR A 92 -12.72 -1.01 11.64
CA THR A 92 -12.95 -0.13 10.50
C THR A 92 -13.85 -0.82 9.46
N LEU A 93 -13.56 -2.11 9.16
CA LEU A 93 -14.40 -2.90 8.25
C LEU A 93 -15.83 -3.08 8.78
N LEU A 94 -15.96 -3.49 10.04
CA LEU A 94 -17.26 -3.73 10.66
C LEU A 94 -18.08 -2.43 10.75
N SER A 95 -17.46 -1.32 11.16
CA SER A 95 -18.18 -0.04 11.26
C SER A 95 -18.69 0.45 9.90
N MET A 96 -17.91 0.26 8.83
CA MET A 96 -18.37 0.59 7.49
C MET A 96 -19.47 -0.37 7.02
N GLN A 97 -19.33 -1.68 7.31
CA GLN A 97 -20.35 -2.67 6.96
C GLN A 97 -21.69 -2.38 7.67
N ASP A 98 -21.63 -2.08 8.97
CA ASP A 98 -22.82 -1.69 9.77
C ASP A 98 -23.49 -0.45 9.15
N ARG A 99 -22.68 0.53 8.73
CA ARG A 99 -23.20 1.75 8.08
C ARG A 99 -23.89 1.44 6.76
N ILE A 100 -23.31 0.57 5.93
CA ILE A 100 -23.91 0.10 4.68
C ILE A 100 -25.24 -0.61 4.96
N ASP A 101 -25.28 -1.47 5.97
CA ASP A 101 -26.47 -2.24 6.34
C ASP A 101 -27.59 -1.35 6.89
N GLU A 102 -27.27 -0.29 7.62
CA GLU A 102 -28.22 0.70 8.15
C GLU A 102 -28.91 1.52 7.06
N MET A 103 -28.24 1.81 5.95
CA MET A 103 -28.81 2.61 4.85
C MET A 103 -29.97 1.91 4.14
N GLY A 104 -30.00 0.60 4.14
CA GLY A 104 -31.11 -0.18 3.60
C GLY A 104 -31.37 0.05 2.11
N ASP A 105 -32.60 0.39 1.77
CA ASP A 105 -33.00 0.65 0.37
C ASP A 105 -32.73 2.10 -0.07
N ASP A 106 -32.51 3.01 0.88
CA ASP A 106 -32.16 4.42 0.65
C ASP A 106 -30.64 4.54 0.60
N TRP A 107 -30.02 4.03 -0.48
CA TRP A 107 -28.59 4.04 -0.65
C TRP A 107 -28.05 5.47 -0.85
N GLU A 108 -27.23 5.90 0.07
CA GLU A 108 -26.36 7.06 -0.07
C GLU A 108 -24.90 6.61 0.06
N GLU A 109 -23.98 7.31 -0.59
CA GLU A 109 -22.55 7.01 -0.43
C GLU A 109 -22.13 7.29 1.02
N PRO A 110 -21.47 6.34 1.72
CA PRO A 110 -20.99 6.57 3.07
C PRO A 110 -20.01 7.75 3.14
N GLU A 111 -19.97 8.45 4.25
CA GLU A 111 -18.95 9.46 4.50
C GLU A 111 -17.55 8.80 4.48
N ASP A 112 -16.56 9.51 3.90
CA ASP A 112 -15.19 9.02 3.79
C ASP A 112 -14.42 9.13 5.12
N LEU A 113 -14.91 8.40 6.12
CA LEU A 113 -14.33 8.34 7.47
C LEU A 113 -13.55 7.04 7.73
N TYR A 114 -13.71 6.04 6.86
CA TYR A 114 -13.14 4.72 7.04
C TYR A 114 -11.83 4.61 6.25
N ARG A 115 -10.71 4.58 6.96
CA ARG A 115 -9.37 4.57 6.36
C ARG A 115 -8.60 3.32 6.76
N LEU A 116 -7.90 2.74 5.79
CA LEU A 116 -6.88 1.72 6.00
C LEU A 116 -5.50 2.34 5.85
N ASN A 117 -4.50 1.78 6.51
CA ASN A 117 -3.12 2.21 6.33
C ASN A 117 -2.44 1.31 5.30
N LEU A 118 -1.83 1.92 4.29
CA LEU A 118 -0.93 1.28 3.36
C LEU A 118 0.48 1.80 3.62
N PHE A 119 1.43 0.88 3.75
CA PHE A 119 2.83 1.17 3.97
C PHE A 119 3.66 0.70 2.79
N PHE A 120 4.59 1.53 2.37
CA PHE A 120 5.66 1.20 1.45
C PHE A 120 6.93 1.02 2.29
N ASN A 121 7.46 -0.20 2.35
CA ASN A 121 8.58 -0.55 3.20
C ASN A 121 9.80 -0.85 2.33
N TRP A 122 10.77 0.07 2.31
CA TRP A 122 12.06 -0.15 1.65
C TRP A 122 13.07 -0.65 2.66
N SER A 123 13.73 -1.74 2.31
CA SER A 123 14.82 -2.32 3.09
C SER A 123 16.09 -2.36 2.25
N ILE A 124 17.20 -1.87 2.81
CA ILE A 124 18.50 -1.93 2.17
C ILE A 124 19.32 -3.03 2.83
N LEU A 125 19.60 -4.04 2.03
CA LEU A 125 20.41 -5.21 2.39
C LEU A 125 21.66 -5.24 1.48
N PRO A 126 22.80 -5.63 1.95
CA PRO A 126 23.30 -5.98 3.26
C PRO A 126 23.96 -4.80 4.01
N LYS A 127 24.97 -5.08 4.84
CA LYS A 127 25.74 -4.09 5.63
C LYS A 127 26.05 -2.80 4.92
N LEU A 128 25.76 -1.69 5.59
CA LEU A 128 26.21 -0.37 5.17
C LEU A 128 27.62 -0.11 5.71
N SER A 129 28.60 0.03 4.84
CA SER A 129 29.97 0.43 5.21
C SER A 129 30.07 1.93 5.46
N THR A 130 29.31 2.71 4.70
CA THR A 130 29.29 4.17 4.79
C THR A 130 27.85 4.63 4.91
N PRO A 131 27.23 4.53 6.11
CA PRO A 131 25.83 4.89 6.29
C PRO A 131 25.63 6.40 6.03
N PRO A 132 24.52 6.78 5.38
CA PRO A 132 24.20 8.18 5.14
C PRO A 132 23.85 8.90 6.45
N ASP A 133 23.94 10.23 6.43
CA ASP A 133 23.32 11.08 7.45
C ASP A 133 21.81 10.97 7.34
N LEU A 134 21.14 10.49 8.42
CA LEU A 134 19.71 10.24 8.42
C LEU A 134 18.87 11.52 8.26
N LEU A 135 19.35 12.66 8.77
CA LEU A 135 18.64 13.92 8.64
C LEU A 135 18.65 14.41 7.18
N VAL A 136 19.81 14.30 6.53
CA VAL A 136 19.95 14.66 5.12
C VAL A 136 19.10 13.71 4.27
N LEU A 137 19.24 12.40 4.47
CA LEU A 137 18.47 11.41 3.74
C LEU A 137 16.96 11.60 3.94
N GLY A 138 16.50 11.81 5.18
CA GLY A 138 15.10 12.03 5.48
C GLY A 138 14.56 13.31 4.84
N THR A 139 15.37 14.38 4.78
CA THR A 139 14.99 15.63 4.13
C THR A 139 14.85 15.45 2.60
N ASP A 140 15.79 14.78 1.99
CA ASP A 140 15.79 14.50 0.56
C ASP A 140 14.57 13.62 0.19
N LEU A 141 14.35 12.55 0.94
CA LEU A 141 13.23 11.63 0.72
C LEU A 141 11.87 12.30 0.96
N ALA A 142 11.76 13.20 1.94
CA ALA A 142 10.55 13.99 2.14
C ALA A 142 10.26 14.90 0.93
N GLY A 143 11.32 15.39 0.27
CA GLY A 143 11.19 16.13 -0.98
C GLY A 143 10.69 15.26 -2.15
N VAL A 144 11.16 14.02 -2.23
CA VAL A 144 10.77 13.06 -3.29
C VAL A 144 9.35 12.51 -3.06
N GLY A 145 9.04 12.05 -1.84
CA GLY A 145 7.73 11.50 -1.48
C GLY A 145 6.62 12.56 -1.45
N GLY A 146 6.97 13.79 -1.13
CA GLY A 146 6.00 14.89 -1.02
C GLY A 146 5.10 14.76 0.20
N VAL A 147 3.95 15.45 0.13
CA VAL A 147 2.96 15.45 1.22
C VAL A 147 2.06 14.22 1.20
N ASP A 148 1.92 13.58 0.04
CA ASP A 148 1.00 12.47 -0.19
C ASP A 148 1.62 11.14 0.27
N LEU A 149 2.96 11.06 0.28
CA LEU A 149 3.71 9.92 0.80
C LEU A 149 4.75 10.37 1.84
N PRO A 150 4.33 10.68 3.07
CA PRO A 150 5.25 11.00 4.17
C PRO A 150 6.23 9.86 4.42
N ILE A 151 7.53 10.17 4.50
CA ILE A 151 8.60 9.18 4.62
C ILE A 151 9.23 9.26 6.02
N GLU A 152 9.38 8.09 6.65
CA GLU A 152 10.17 7.89 7.86
C GLU A 152 11.43 7.10 7.53
N VAL A 153 12.58 7.52 8.07
CA VAL A 153 13.88 6.85 7.89
C VAL A 153 14.40 6.40 9.24
N THR A 154 14.72 5.11 9.35
CA THR A 154 15.25 4.49 10.57
C THR A 154 16.54 3.74 10.27
N ALA A 155 17.55 3.91 11.12
CA ALA A 155 18.75 3.07 11.11
C ALA A 155 18.73 2.14 12.31
N ILE A 156 19.09 0.88 12.08
CA ILE A 156 19.15 -0.16 13.11
C ILE A 156 20.55 -0.71 13.17
N ASP A 157 21.18 -0.60 14.35
CA ASP A 157 22.49 -1.21 14.62
C ASP A 157 22.27 -2.58 15.31
N THR A 158 22.76 -3.62 14.69
CA THR A 158 22.70 -4.99 15.21
C THR A 158 24.10 -5.45 15.63
N ILE A 159 24.24 -6.00 16.83
CA ILE A 159 25.48 -6.57 17.35
C ILE A 159 25.26 -8.08 17.56
N ALA A 160 25.87 -8.89 16.72
CA ALA A 160 25.76 -10.35 16.81
C ALA A 160 26.68 -10.93 17.87
N SER A 161 27.86 -10.34 18.07
CA SER A 161 28.85 -10.74 19.07
C SER A 161 29.54 -9.52 19.65
N ILE A 162 29.99 -9.61 20.92
CA ILE A 162 30.73 -8.52 21.58
C ILE A 162 32.06 -8.19 20.88
N THR A 163 32.58 -9.11 20.07
CA THR A 163 33.83 -8.94 19.32
C THR A 163 33.60 -8.38 17.91
N ASP A 164 32.39 -8.34 17.46
CA ASP A 164 32.09 -7.92 16.10
C ASP A 164 31.72 -6.42 16.06
N ALA A 165 32.05 -5.78 14.95
CA ALA A 165 31.56 -4.44 14.69
C ALA A 165 30.03 -4.44 14.52
N PRO A 166 29.34 -3.38 14.97
CA PRO A 166 27.90 -3.26 14.71
C PRO A 166 27.60 -3.31 13.22
N GLU A 167 26.56 -4.05 12.86
CA GLU A 167 26.01 -4.04 11.51
C GLU A 167 24.86 -3.04 11.46
N ARG A 168 24.93 -2.08 10.55
CA ARG A 168 23.88 -1.09 10.36
C ARG A 168 23.04 -1.40 9.13
N SER A 169 21.73 -1.42 9.30
CA SER A 169 20.74 -1.49 8.23
C SER A 169 19.91 -0.21 8.21
N LEU A 170 19.38 0.11 7.04
CA LEU A 170 18.43 1.21 6.85
C LEU A 170 17.05 0.63 6.50
N GLN A 171 16.05 1.21 7.12
CA GLN A 171 14.65 1.01 6.79
C GLN A 171 14.02 2.36 6.48
N VAL A 172 13.33 2.43 5.37
CA VAL A 172 12.57 3.60 4.93
C VAL A 172 11.12 3.20 4.83
N VAL A 173 10.21 3.97 5.40
CA VAL A 173 8.77 3.67 5.40
C VAL A 173 8.00 4.87 4.90
N GLY A 174 7.28 4.69 3.80
CA GLY A 174 6.26 5.62 3.34
C GLY A 174 4.90 5.15 3.82
N LYS A 175 4.03 6.08 4.22
CA LYS A 175 2.68 5.76 4.69
C LYS A 175 1.66 6.59 3.96
N CYS A 176 0.65 5.94 3.39
CA CYS A 176 -0.55 6.60 2.90
C CYS A 176 -1.83 5.99 3.51
N GLN A 177 -2.96 6.63 3.28
CA GLN A 177 -4.26 6.17 3.74
C GLN A 177 -5.13 5.83 2.54
N VAL A 178 -5.70 4.64 2.57
CA VAL A 178 -6.64 4.14 1.57
C VAL A 178 -8.05 4.38 2.05
N SER A 179 -8.87 5.01 1.23
CA SER A 179 -10.31 5.18 1.49
C SER A 179 -11.04 3.86 1.31
N LEU A 180 -11.63 3.35 2.38
CA LEU A 180 -12.41 2.11 2.30
C LEU A 180 -13.71 2.29 1.50
N VAL A 181 -14.23 3.52 1.43
CA VAL A 181 -15.37 3.87 0.58
C VAL A 181 -14.98 3.77 -0.89
N ASP A 182 -13.81 4.29 -1.26
CA ASP A 182 -13.32 4.20 -2.63
C ASP A 182 -12.96 2.77 -3.04
N VAL A 183 -12.40 1.97 -2.11
CA VAL A 183 -12.22 0.52 -2.32
C VAL A 183 -13.56 -0.16 -2.58
N PHE A 184 -14.57 0.10 -1.75
CA PHE A 184 -15.91 -0.47 -1.91
C PHE A 184 -16.57 -0.06 -3.24
N MET A 185 -16.35 1.19 -3.67
CA MET A 185 -16.87 1.73 -4.93
C MET A 185 -15.98 1.36 -6.14
N ALA A 186 -14.87 0.65 -5.94
CA ALA A 186 -13.86 0.32 -6.95
C ALA A 186 -13.33 1.57 -7.68
N ARG A 187 -13.03 2.63 -6.92
CA ARG A 187 -12.48 3.90 -7.42
C ARG A 187 -11.03 4.13 -6.98
N GLU A 188 -10.58 3.41 -5.93
CA GLU A 188 -9.22 3.56 -5.40
C GLU A 188 -8.20 2.98 -6.37
N GLN A 189 -7.24 3.79 -6.79
CA GLN A 189 -6.21 3.40 -7.76
C GLN A 189 -4.78 3.62 -7.26
N LEU A 190 -4.56 4.51 -6.29
CA LEU A 190 -3.25 4.82 -5.71
C LEU A 190 -2.15 5.18 -6.73
N CYS A 191 -2.53 5.76 -7.88
CA CYS A 191 -1.59 6.06 -8.96
C CYS A 191 -0.51 7.06 -8.51
N GLU A 192 -0.90 8.11 -7.78
CA GLU A 192 0.04 9.13 -7.31
C GLU A 192 1.01 8.57 -6.28
N GLU A 193 0.53 7.72 -5.36
CA GLU A 193 1.33 7.05 -4.34
C GLU A 193 2.30 6.05 -4.97
N LEU A 194 1.88 5.31 -6.00
CA LEU A 194 2.75 4.39 -6.73
C LEU A 194 3.85 5.14 -7.50
N ASP A 195 3.52 6.24 -8.17
CA ASP A 195 4.51 7.09 -8.85
C ASP A 195 5.53 7.66 -7.86
N ARG A 196 5.08 8.13 -6.67
CA ARG A 196 5.95 8.59 -5.59
C ARG A 196 6.83 7.48 -5.05
N ALA A 197 6.26 6.29 -4.82
CA ALA A 197 7.01 5.14 -4.35
C ALA A 197 8.09 4.72 -5.37
N LYS A 198 7.80 4.80 -6.66
CA LYS A 198 8.78 4.56 -7.71
C LYS A 198 9.91 5.57 -7.66
N ALA A 199 9.59 6.87 -7.59
CA ALA A 199 10.60 7.93 -7.49
C ALA A 199 11.49 7.77 -6.24
N VAL A 200 10.93 7.37 -5.09
CA VAL A 200 11.68 7.05 -3.87
C VAL A 200 12.61 5.85 -4.10
N SER A 201 12.11 4.80 -4.76
CA SER A 201 12.92 3.61 -5.08
C SER A 201 14.10 3.95 -5.98
N GLU A 202 13.86 4.72 -7.04
CA GLU A 202 14.92 5.18 -7.97
C GLU A 202 15.95 6.05 -7.24
N TYR A 203 15.51 6.97 -6.39
CA TYR A 203 16.39 7.80 -5.56
C TYR A 203 17.29 6.95 -4.66
N LEU A 204 16.73 5.91 -4.01
CA LEU A 204 17.49 5.01 -3.15
C LEU A 204 18.47 4.15 -3.95
N LEU A 205 18.06 3.61 -5.11
CA LEU A 205 18.92 2.80 -5.99
C LEU A 205 20.14 3.55 -6.49
N GLU A 206 20.00 4.82 -6.85
CA GLU A 206 21.14 5.65 -7.28
C GLU A 206 22.21 5.82 -6.20
N ARG A 207 21.82 5.75 -4.91
CA ARG A 207 22.70 6.06 -3.77
C ARG A 207 23.19 4.83 -3.03
N VAL A 208 22.44 3.73 -3.08
CA VAL A 208 22.73 2.53 -2.28
C VAL A 208 24.11 1.95 -2.54
N THR A 209 24.60 2.01 -3.78
CA THR A 209 25.92 1.52 -4.15
C THR A 209 27.07 2.25 -3.42
N GLY A 210 26.88 3.53 -3.08
CA GLY A 210 27.84 4.31 -2.31
C GLY A 210 27.84 4.01 -0.81
N TRP A 211 26.81 3.33 -0.32
CA TRP A 211 26.66 2.98 1.11
C TRP A 211 27.08 1.54 1.43
N LEU A 212 27.12 0.69 0.41
CA LEU A 212 27.48 -0.72 0.57
C LEU A 212 29.01 -0.93 0.55
N GLU A 213 29.47 -1.96 1.24
CA GLU A 213 30.85 -2.44 1.04
C GLU A 213 30.96 -3.00 -0.37
N LEU A 214 31.87 -2.43 -1.17
CA LEU A 214 32.25 -3.06 -2.40
C LEU A 214 33.03 -4.33 -2.04
N PRO A 215 32.67 -5.51 -2.54
CA PRO A 215 33.50 -6.70 -2.37
C PRO A 215 34.87 -6.40 -2.99
N GLY A 216 35.92 -6.37 -2.15
CA GLY A 216 37.28 -6.17 -2.56
C GLY A 216 37.87 -7.36 -3.34
#